data_f9dd3d87ac2ee374abecb41f9dcd6160
#
_entry.id   f9dd3d87ac2ee374abecb41f9dcd6160
#
_cell.length_a   1.000
_cell.length_b   1.000
_cell.length_c   1.000
_cell.angle_alpha   90.00
_cell.angle_beta   90.00
_cell.angle_gamma   90.00
#
_symmetry.space_group_name_H-M   'P 1'
#
loop_
_entity.id
_entity.type
_entity.pdbx_description
1 polymer ?
#
loop_
_entity_poly.entity_id
_entity_poly.type
_entity_poly.pdbx_seq_one_letter_code
_entity_poly.pdbx_strand_id
1 'polypeptide(L)'
;MNILAIESSAITASVAILTDECVTAEYTINYKKTHSQTLLPMIDEICRMTDINLENLDLIAVSCGPGSFTGLRIGVATGKGIAFALDKKMISVPTLEAMAYNLYHTEKYVCPIMDARRQHLYCGIYYYKEGKLQTKLEQSLLSYEELVSMLNDINQSVVFVGDGVYVASDYIKDNIMCPYEFAPAHLSTQRASSVGVYAKYLYDKNGALDGAQIVPNYLRPSQAERLFGEKECQK
;
A
#
# COMPACT_ATOMS: atom_id res chain seq x y z
N MET A 1 -16.85 12.10 -8.78
CA MET A 1 -16.72 11.13 -7.66
C MET A 1 -15.64 11.61 -6.72
N ASN A 2 -15.99 11.82 -5.45
CA ASN A 2 -15.07 12.29 -4.41
C ASN A 2 -14.58 11.12 -3.57
N ILE A 3 -13.29 10.87 -3.56
CA ILE A 3 -12.67 9.75 -2.84
C ILE A 3 -11.74 10.31 -1.78
N LEU A 4 -11.92 9.89 -0.52
CA LEU A 4 -10.91 10.03 0.52
C LEU A 4 -10.05 8.77 0.53
N ALA A 5 -8.77 8.90 0.29
CA ALA A 5 -7.81 7.80 0.31
C ALA A 5 -6.91 7.90 1.55
N ILE A 6 -6.66 6.76 2.20
CA ILE A 6 -5.85 6.64 3.43
C ILE A 6 -4.79 5.57 3.23
N GLU A 7 -3.54 5.96 3.46
CA GLU A 7 -2.37 5.07 3.43
C GLU A 7 -1.63 5.12 4.78
N SER A 8 -1.47 3.96 5.40
CA SER A 8 -0.82 3.83 6.71
C SER A 8 -0.10 2.48 6.90
N SER A 9 0.17 1.80 5.81
CA SER A 9 0.74 0.45 5.81
C SER A 9 2.23 0.39 6.18
N ALA A 10 2.94 1.52 6.15
CA ALA A 10 4.37 1.64 6.46
C ALA A 10 4.65 2.76 7.48
N ILE A 11 5.89 3.28 7.52
CA ILE A 11 6.24 4.47 8.32
C ILE A 11 5.54 5.71 7.75
N THR A 12 5.38 5.76 6.44
CA THR A 12 4.68 6.84 5.76
C THR A 12 3.21 6.86 6.15
N ALA A 13 2.72 8.02 6.56
CA ALA A 13 1.31 8.35 6.67
C ALA A 13 0.93 9.24 5.50
N SER A 14 -0.10 8.88 4.76
CA SER A 14 -0.58 9.69 3.64
C SER A 14 -2.09 9.70 3.58
N VAL A 15 -2.66 10.85 3.26
CA VAL A 15 -4.09 11.03 2.97
C VAL A 15 -4.24 11.83 1.69
N ALA A 16 -5.24 11.51 0.88
CA ALA A 16 -5.52 12.26 -0.35
C ALA A 16 -7.02 12.41 -0.56
N ILE A 17 -7.40 13.52 -1.18
CA ILE A 17 -8.73 13.72 -1.77
C ILE A 17 -8.57 13.69 -3.29
N LEU A 18 -9.39 12.84 -3.91
CA LEU A 18 -9.51 12.80 -5.35
C LEU A 18 -10.92 13.28 -5.73
N THR A 19 -11.00 14.15 -6.72
CA THR A 19 -12.26 14.60 -7.29
C THR A 19 -12.26 14.27 -8.77
N ASP A 20 -13.13 13.36 -9.17
CA ASP A 20 -13.16 12.77 -10.50
C ASP A 20 -11.80 12.20 -10.92
N GLU A 21 -11.14 12.76 -11.94
CA GLU A 21 -9.83 12.31 -12.44
C GLU A 21 -8.65 13.14 -11.84
N CYS A 22 -8.92 14.00 -10.85
CA CYS A 22 -7.92 14.89 -10.28
C CYS A 22 -7.57 14.50 -8.86
N VAL A 23 -6.28 14.43 -8.54
CA VAL A 23 -5.82 14.46 -7.15
C VAL A 23 -5.90 15.90 -6.67
N THR A 24 -6.99 16.24 -5.97
CA THR A 24 -7.26 17.59 -5.49
C THR A 24 -6.25 18.03 -4.45
N ALA A 25 -5.90 17.13 -3.54
CA ALA A 25 -4.84 17.36 -2.55
C ALA A 25 -4.30 16.03 -2.02
N GLU A 26 -3.03 16.06 -1.60
CA GLU A 26 -2.37 14.95 -0.91
C GLU A 26 -1.47 15.48 0.19
N TYR A 27 -1.61 14.94 1.39
CA TYR A 27 -0.70 15.13 2.50
C TYR A 27 0.08 13.85 2.77
N THR A 28 1.40 13.90 2.71
CA THR A 28 2.27 12.75 2.96
C THR A 28 3.34 13.14 3.96
N ILE A 29 3.46 12.35 5.03
CA ILE A 29 4.49 12.50 6.07
C ILE A 29 5.25 11.19 6.17
N ASN A 30 6.52 11.21 5.81
CA ASN A 30 7.44 10.09 6.04
C ASN A 30 8.33 10.41 7.26
N TYR A 31 7.76 10.28 8.45
CA TYR A 31 8.44 10.60 9.70
C TYR A 31 7.94 9.70 10.83
N LYS A 32 8.79 9.47 11.85
CA LYS A 32 8.50 8.59 12.99
C LYS A 32 7.47 9.21 13.96
N LYS A 33 6.23 9.36 13.49
CA LYS A 33 5.06 9.67 14.33
C LYS A 33 4.04 8.56 14.24
N THR A 34 3.26 8.37 15.29
CA THR A 34 2.21 7.35 15.29
C THR A 34 1.05 7.76 14.39
N HIS A 35 0.56 6.87 13.55
CA HIS A 35 -0.57 7.13 12.65
C HIS A 35 -1.83 7.58 13.39
N SER A 36 -2.04 7.09 14.63
CA SER A 36 -3.16 7.53 15.48
C SER A 36 -3.12 9.02 15.85
N GLN A 37 -1.95 9.63 15.81
CA GLN A 37 -1.79 11.07 16.09
C GLN A 37 -1.80 11.91 14.81
N THR A 38 -1.60 11.31 13.64
CA THR A 38 -1.39 12.05 12.39
C THR A 38 -2.54 11.97 11.42
N LEU A 39 -3.18 10.80 11.25
CA LEU A 39 -4.16 10.61 10.18
C LEU A 39 -5.37 11.54 10.27
N LEU A 40 -6.05 11.61 11.42
CA LEU A 40 -7.22 12.49 11.57
C LEU A 40 -6.86 13.98 11.41
N PRO A 41 -5.79 14.51 12.02
CA PRO A 41 -5.34 15.87 11.75
C PRO A 41 -5.01 16.14 10.29
N MET A 42 -4.42 15.17 9.57
CA MET A 42 -4.13 15.31 8.13
C MET A 42 -5.42 15.36 7.31
N ILE A 43 -6.42 14.54 7.66
CA ILE A 43 -7.73 14.55 7.01
C ILE A 43 -8.46 15.87 7.28
N ASP A 44 -8.46 16.35 8.50
CA ASP A 44 -9.07 17.65 8.87
C ASP A 44 -8.41 18.80 8.09
N GLU A 45 -7.09 18.85 8.07
CA GLU A 45 -6.33 19.89 7.38
C GLU A 45 -6.55 19.86 5.87
N ILE A 46 -6.57 18.69 5.24
CA ILE A 46 -6.78 18.60 3.79
C ILE A 46 -8.20 19.07 3.41
N CYS A 47 -9.19 18.72 4.22
CA CYS A 47 -10.57 19.19 4.02
C CYS A 47 -10.67 20.70 4.17
N ARG A 48 -10.04 21.26 5.22
CA ARG A 48 -10.01 22.70 5.46
C ARG A 48 -9.32 23.48 4.34
N MET A 49 -8.24 22.95 3.78
CA MET A 49 -7.49 23.62 2.70
C MET A 49 -8.15 23.51 1.32
N THR A 50 -9.04 22.56 1.14
CA THR A 50 -9.73 22.32 -0.14
C THR A 50 -11.20 22.72 -0.11
N ASP A 51 -11.70 23.22 1.04
CA ASP A 51 -13.12 23.51 1.28
C ASP A 51 -14.05 22.30 1.00
N ILE A 52 -13.50 21.08 1.06
CA ILE A 52 -14.29 19.85 0.83
C ILE A 52 -14.93 19.42 2.14
N ASN A 53 -16.27 19.33 2.12
CA ASN A 53 -17.02 18.71 3.20
C ASN A 53 -16.97 17.16 3.03
N LEU A 54 -16.59 16.45 4.12
CA LEU A 54 -16.58 14.99 4.15
C LEU A 54 -17.96 14.35 3.84
N GLU A 55 -19.06 15.06 4.09
CA GLU A 55 -20.42 14.62 3.71
C GLU A 55 -20.58 14.44 2.18
N ASN A 56 -19.77 15.16 1.38
CA ASN A 56 -19.80 15.09 -0.08
C ASN A 56 -18.88 13.98 -0.64
N LEU A 57 -18.26 13.16 0.21
CA LEU A 57 -17.52 12.00 -0.25
C LEU A 57 -18.47 10.93 -0.81
N ASP A 58 -18.02 10.27 -1.86
CA ASP A 58 -18.71 9.11 -2.43
C ASP A 58 -18.11 7.79 -1.93
N LEU A 59 -16.80 7.78 -1.65
CA LEU A 59 -16.05 6.59 -1.34
C LEU A 59 -14.89 6.88 -0.37
N ILE A 60 -14.61 5.93 0.52
CA ILE A 60 -13.41 5.93 1.36
C ILE A 60 -12.55 4.74 0.96
N ALA A 61 -11.34 5.01 0.47
CA ALA A 61 -10.35 4.02 0.09
C ALA A 61 -9.30 3.89 1.19
N VAL A 62 -8.93 2.66 1.54
CA VAL A 62 -7.91 2.42 2.56
C VAL A 62 -6.97 1.29 2.12
N SER A 63 -5.66 1.50 2.27
CA SER A 63 -4.70 0.42 2.09
C SER A 63 -4.89 -0.64 3.18
N CYS A 64 -5.12 -1.89 2.74
CA CYS A 64 -5.47 -2.99 3.64
C CYS A 64 -4.36 -4.04 3.81
N GLY A 65 -3.17 -3.77 3.29
CA GLY A 65 -2.04 -4.68 3.46
C GLY A 65 -1.53 -5.32 2.17
N PRO A 66 -0.35 -5.94 2.25
CA PRO A 66 0.43 -6.17 3.47
C PRO A 66 1.07 -4.89 4.03
N GLY A 67 1.59 -4.98 5.28
CA GLY A 67 2.29 -3.86 5.91
C GLY A 67 2.36 -3.94 7.43
N SER A 68 2.60 -2.81 8.06
CA SER A 68 2.63 -2.64 9.51
C SER A 68 1.30 -3.03 10.15
N PHE A 69 1.32 -4.04 11.02
CA PHE A 69 0.14 -4.52 11.74
C PHE A 69 -0.63 -3.41 12.47
N THR A 70 0.10 -2.54 13.19
CA THR A 70 -0.47 -1.41 13.90
C THR A 70 -0.97 -0.34 12.92
N GLY A 71 -0.17 -0.02 11.91
CA GLY A 71 -0.52 1.00 10.91
C GLY A 71 -1.81 0.65 10.15
N LEU A 72 -1.90 -0.56 9.62
CA LEU A 72 -3.09 -1.04 8.90
C LEU A 72 -4.36 -0.96 9.77
N ARG A 73 -4.26 -1.37 11.04
CA ARG A 73 -5.41 -1.27 11.97
C ARG A 73 -5.86 0.15 12.20
N ILE A 74 -4.91 1.08 12.38
CA ILE A 74 -5.23 2.50 12.58
C ILE A 74 -5.90 3.06 11.33
N GLY A 75 -5.34 2.84 10.14
CA GLY A 75 -5.93 3.33 8.88
C GLY A 75 -7.33 2.77 8.63
N VAL A 76 -7.49 1.45 8.75
CA VAL A 76 -8.81 0.80 8.59
C VAL A 76 -9.81 1.30 9.64
N ALA A 77 -9.41 1.44 10.91
CA ALA A 77 -10.29 1.96 11.95
C ALA A 77 -10.69 3.42 11.70
N THR A 78 -9.75 4.25 11.25
CA THR A 78 -10.02 5.65 10.87
C THR A 78 -11.03 5.72 9.72
N GLY A 79 -10.78 4.96 8.63
CA GLY A 79 -11.71 4.89 7.49
C GLY A 79 -13.10 4.40 7.90
N LYS A 80 -13.17 3.32 8.69
CA LYS A 80 -14.45 2.79 9.23
C LYS A 80 -15.20 3.80 10.08
N GLY A 81 -14.49 4.50 10.94
CA GLY A 81 -15.11 5.54 11.80
C GLY A 81 -15.77 6.64 10.97
N ILE A 82 -15.06 7.13 9.94
CA ILE A 82 -15.60 8.15 9.02
C ILE A 82 -16.75 7.57 8.18
N ALA A 83 -16.58 6.38 7.63
CA ALA A 83 -17.61 5.71 6.84
C ALA A 83 -18.90 5.50 7.61
N PHE A 84 -18.78 5.05 8.86
CA PHE A 84 -19.92 4.83 9.74
C PHE A 84 -20.64 6.16 10.10
N ALA A 85 -19.86 7.19 10.44
CA ALA A 85 -20.42 8.49 10.83
C ALA A 85 -21.18 9.19 9.68
N LEU A 86 -20.76 8.94 8.43
CA LEU A 86 -21.28 9.64 7.24
C LEU A 86 -22.09 8.72 6.31
N ASP A 87 -22.37 7.49 6.71
CA ASP A 87 -23.04 6.47 5.89
C ASP A 87 -22.41 6.30 4.51
N LYS A 88 -21.07 6.17 4.46
CA LYS A 88 -20.30 6.01 3.21
C LYS A 88 -19.81 4.59 3.01
N LYS A 89 -19.68 4.20 1.75
CA LYS A 89 -19.05 2.93 1.37
C LYS A 89 -17.54 3.02 1.42
N MET A 90 -16.90 1.86 1.55
CA MET A 90 -15.47 1.74 1.59
C MET A 90 -14.94 0.77 0.53
N ILE A 91 -13.68 0.92 0.19
CA ILE A 91 -12.95 -0.03 -0.62
C ILE A 91 -11.61 -0.35 0.03
N SER A 92 -11.29 -1.65 0.09
CA SER A 92 -9.98 -2.12 0.51
C SER A 92 -9.05 -2.17 -0.69
N VAL A 93 -7.87 -1.58 -0.54
CA VAL A 93 -6.87 -1.50 -1.60
C VAL A 93 -5.65 -2.31 -1.20
N PRO A 94 -5.22 -3.29 -2.03
CA PRO A 94 -3.97 -4.02 -1.79
C PRO A 94 -2.78 -3.07 -1.86
N THR A 95 -1.96 -3.05 -0.80
CA THR A 95 -0.88 -2.06 -0.64
C THR A 95 0.15 -2.12 -1.77
N LEU A 96 0.61 -3.33 -2.13
CA LEU A 96 1.67 -3.47 -3.14
C LEU A 96 1.18 -3.14 -4.55
N GLU A 97 -0.07 -3.44 -4.86
CA GLU A 97 -0.68 -3.05 -6.12
C GLU A 97 -0.84 -1.52 -6.22
N ALA A 98 -1.33 -0.86 -5.15
CA ALA A 98 -1.38 0.59 -5.09
C ALA A 98 0.01 1.21 -5.25
N MET A 99 1.03 0.63 -4.64
CA MET A 99 2.41 1.10 -4.78
C MET A 99 2.96 0.91 -6.20
N ALA A 100 2.54 -0.15 -6.91
CA ALA A 100 2.89 -0.32 -8.32
C ALA A 100 2.32 0.80 -9.20
N TYR A 101 1.20 1.41 -8.82
CA TYR A 101 0.62 2.56 -9.52
C TYR A 101 1.47 3.83 -9.43
N ASN A 102 2.44 3.93 -8.51
CA ASN A 102 3.43 5.03 -8.53
C ASN A 102 4.22 5.06 -9.85
N LEU A 103 4.33 3.92 -10.52
CA LEU A 103 5.08 3.72 -11.76
C LEU A 103 4.16 3.35 -12.92
N TYR A 104 2.99 3.96 -12.96
CA TYR A 104 1.98 3.72 -13.97
C TYR A 104 2.55 3.78 -15.40
N HIS A 105 2.18 2.79 -16.20
CA HIS A 105 2.55 2.69 -17.62
C HIS A 105 4.04 2.45 -17.92
N THR A 106 4.85 2.04 -16.93
CA THR A 106 6.23 1.60 -17.24
C THR A 106 6.21 0.32 -18.09
N GLU A 107 7.21 0.18 -18.98
CA GLU A 107 7.40 -1.05 -19.76
C GLU A 107 8.15 -2.14 -18.97
N LYS A 108 8.67 -1.80 -17.79
CA LYS A 108 9.39 -2.71 -16.91
C LYS A 108 8.44 -3.46 -15.99
N TYR A 109 8.90 -4.58 -15.46
CA TYR A 109 8.25 -5.16 -14.30
C TYR A 109 8.38 -4.22 -13.10
N VAL A 110 7.31 -4.04 -12.35
CA VAL A 110 7.30 -3.29 -11.10
C VAL A 110 7.33 -4.28 -9.95
N CYS A 111 8.32 -4.15 -9.08
CA CYS A 111 8.45 -4.97 -7.89
C CYS A 111 8.36 -4.11 -6.63
N PRO A 112 7.14 -3.86 -6.12
CA PRO A 112 6.97 -3.24 -4.82
C PRO A 112 7.51 -4.15 -3.72
N ILE A 113 8.33 -3.58 -2.83
CA ILE A 113 8.91 -4.30 -1.70
C ILE A 113 8.77 -3.50 -0.41
N MET A 114 8.34 -4.15 0.67
CA MET A 114 8.24 -3.57 2.01
C MET A 114 9.01 -4.43 3.02
N ASP A 115 9.65 -3.78 4.00
CA ASP A 115 10.41 -4.49 5.05
C ASP A 115 9.49 -5.34 5.93
N ALA A 116 9.57 -6.66 5.82
CA ALA A 116 8.89 -7.61 6.67
C ALA A 116 9.75 -8.12 7.85
N ARG A 117 10.95 -7.53 8.05
CA ARG A 117 11.95 -7.90 9.05
C ARG A 117 12.62 -9.25 8.80
N ARG A 118 13.79 -9.48 9.41
CA ARG A 118 14.53 -10.76 9.38
C ARG A 118 14.85 -11.22 7.95
N GLN A 119 15.32 -10.32 7.09
CA GLN A 119 15.64 -10.58 5.68
C GLN A 119 14.47 -11.13 4.84
N HIS A 120 13.24 -10.73 5.21
CA HIS A 120 12.04 -10.99 4.42
C HIS A 120 11.44 -9.68 3.95
N LEU A 121 10.76 -9.74 2.83
CA LEU A 121 10.01 -8.66 2.21
C LEU A 121 8.57 -9.08 1.99
N TYR A 122 7.65 -8.18 2.23
CA TYR A 122 6.39 -8.24 1.52
C TYR A 122 6.65 -7.74 0.11
N CYS A 123 6.35 -8.54 -0.88
CA CYS A 123 6.63 -8.24 -2.29
C CYS A 123 5.54 -8.74 -3.22
N GLY A 124 5.50 -8.17 -4.40
CA GLY A 124 4.72 -8.64 -5.53
C GLY A 124 5.47 -8.29 -6.81
N ILE A 125 5.11 -8.89 -7.93
CA ILE A 125 5.69 -8.58 -9.25
C ILE A 125 4.55 -8.28 -10.20
N TYR A 126 4.57 -7.08 -10.77
CA TYR A 126 3.51 -6.56 -11.62
C TYR A 126 4.07 -6.05 -12.94
N TYR A 127 3.23 -5.93 -13.94
CA TYR A 127 3.56 -5.30 -15.22
C TYR A 127 2.32 -4.66 -15.82
N TYR A 128 2.51 -3.71 -16.73
CA TYR A 128 1.39 -3.09 -17.43
C TYR A 128 1.19 -3.72 -18.80
N LYS A 129 -0.07 -4.04 -19.12
CA LYS A 129 -0.50 -4.48 -20.45
C LYS A 129 -1.76 -3.74 -20.84
N GLU A 130 -1.71 -3.03 -21.95
CA GLU A 130 -2.85 -2.22 -22.45
C GLU A 130 -3.38 -1.23 -21.39
N GLY A 131 -2.47 -0.58 -20.64
CA GLY A 131 -2.80 0.37 -19.58
C GLY A 131 -3.36 -0.25 -18.30
N LYS A 132 -3.43 -1.58 -18.21
CA LYS A 132 -3.95 -2.30 -17.01
C LYS A 132 -2.82 -2.99 -16.27
N LEU A 133 -2.84 -2.87 -14.94
CA LEU A 133 -1.94 -3.61 -14.09
C LEU A 133 -2.25 -5.11 -14.18
N GLN A 134 -1.23 -5.90 -14.44
CA GLN A 134 -1.26 -7.36 -14.46
C GLN A 134 -0.35 -7.90 -13.36
N THR A 135 -0.74 -9.01 -12.78
CA THR A 135 0.01 -9.66 -11.71
C THR A 135 0.82 -10.83 -12.25
N LYS A 136 2.12 -10.80 -12.03
CA LYS A 136 3.04 -11.93 -12.27
C LYS A 136 3.27 -12.74 -11.00
N LEU A 137 3.41 -12.04 -9.86
CA LEU A 137 3.46 -12.61 -8.52
C LEU A 137 2.49 -11.85 -7.63
N GLU A 138 1.55 -12.55 -7.04
CA GLU A 138 0.65 -12.02 -6.02
C GLU A 138 1.41 -11.55 -4.79
N GLN A 139 0.79 -10.67 -4.01
CA GLN A 139 1.37 -10.19 -2.74
C GLN A 139 1.81 -11.38 -1.87
N SER A 140 3.10 -11.47 -1.59
CA SER A 140 3.74 -12.61 -0.93
C SER A 140 4.74 -12.14 0.13
N LEU A 141 5.07 -13.03 1.03
CA LEU A 141 6.17 -12.87 1.98
C LEU A 141 7.32 -13.77 1.53
N LEU A 142 8.40 -13.19 1.03
CA LEU A 142 9.57 -13.91 0.54
C LEU A 142 10.85 -13.43 1.25
N SER A 143 11.85 -14.29 1.34
CA SER A 143 13.21 -13.89 1.67
C SER A 143 13.84 -13.09 0.52
N TYR A 144 14.93 -12.37 0.80
CA TYR A 144 15.69 -11.65 -0.24
C TYR A 144 16.17 -12.60 -1.33
N GLU A 145 16.63 -13.80 -0.94
CA GLU A 145 17.13 -14.84 -1.83
C GLU A 145 16.05 -15.37 -2.77
N GLU A 146 14.88 -15.73 -2.23
CA GLU A 146 13.74 -16.23 -3.01
C GLU A 146 13.28 -15.19 -4.04
N LEU A 147 13.15 -13.93 -3.63
CA LEU A 147 12.73 -12.85 -4.54
C LEU A 147 13.73 -12.63 -5.66
N VAL A 148 15.03 -12.53 -5.34
CA VAL A 148 16.08 -12.28 -6.34
C VAL A 148 16.22 -13.47 -7.30
N SER A 149 16.16 -14.71 -6.80
CA SER A 149 16.17 -15.91 -7.64
C SER A 149 15.01 -15.90 -8.64
N MET A 150 13.79 -15.59 -8.16
CA MET A 150 12.60 -15.52 -9.03
C MET A 150 12.73 -14.42 -10.10
N LEU A 151 13.28 -13.25 -9.76
CA LEU A 151 13.50 -12.16 -10.72
C LEU A 151 14.56 -12.53 -11.76
N ASN A 152 15.62 -13.21 -11.35
CA ASN A 152 16.65 -13.72 -12.27
C ASN A 152 16.07 -14.75 -13.24
N ASP A 153 15.18 -15.63 -12.80
CA ASP A 153 14.47 -16.60 -13.66
C ASP A 153 13.53 -15.91 -14.65
N ILE A 154 12.85 -14.84 -14.23
CA ILE A 154 12.02 -14.00 -15.13
C ILE A 154 12.90 -13.33 -16.19
N ASN A 155 14.10 -12.93 -15.83
CA ASN A 155 15.10 -12.31 -16.71
C ASN A 155 14.56 -11.13 -17.55
N GLN A 156 13.80 -10.26 -16.93
CA GLN A 156 13.23 -9.04 -17.52
C GLN A 156 13.68 -7.83 -16.73
N SER A 157 13.64 -6.65 -17.35
CA SER A 157 13.93 -5.39 -16.65
C SER A 157 12.93 -5.13 -15.52
N VAL A 158 13.43 -4.83 -14.32
CA VAL A 158 12.61 -4.62 -13.12
C VAL A 158 12.91 -3.27 -12.47
N VAL A 159 11.89 -2.61 -11.95
CA VAL A 159 12.02 -1.43 -11.09
C VAL A 159 11.49 -1.75 -9.71
N PHE A 160 12.35 -1.56 -8.70
CA PHE A 160 11.99 -1.73 -7.29
C PHE A 160 11.43 -0.45 -6.71
N VAL A 161 10.37 -0.55 -5.93
CA VAL A 161 9.70 0.57 -5.25
C VAL A 161 9.29 0.16 -3.84
N GLY A 162 9.30 1.09 -2.89
CA GLY A 162 8.89 0.85 -1.52
C GLY A 162 10.03 0.93 -0.51
N ASP A 163 9.65 0.94 0.76
CA ASP A 163 10.57 1.06 1.90
C ASP A 163 11.48 -0.16 2.10
N GLY A 164 11.13 -1.32 1.52
CA GLY A 164 11.99 -2.49 1.46
C GLY A 164 13.30 -2.26 0.69
N VAL A 165 13.34 -1.26 -0.21
CA VAL A 165 14.57 -0.87 -0.94
C VAL A 165 15.67 -0.46 0.04
N TYR A 166 15.34 0.28 1.11
CA TYR A 166 16.34 0.75 2.07
C TYR A 166 17.08 -0.37 2.82
N VAL A 167 16.43 -1.53 2.98
CA VAL A 167 17.00 -2.67 3.72
C VAL A 167 17.54 -3.77 2.82
N ALA A 168 17.06 -3.87 1.58
CA ALA A 168 17.42 -4.96 0.66
C ALA A 168 18.34 -4.52 -0.48
N SER A 169 18.58 -3.21 -0.68
CA SER A 169 19.31 -2.70 -1.85
C SER A 169 20.68 -3.30 -2.05
N ASP A 170 21.45 -3.50 -0.98
CA ASP A 170 22.81 -4.04 -1.11
C ASP A 170 22.76 -5.51 -1.50
N TYR A 171 21.88 -6.31 -0.88
CA TYR A 171 21.68 -7.69 -1.28
C TYR A 171 21.20 -7.81 -2.74
N ILE A 172 20.29 -6.95 -3.17
CA ILE A 172 19.79 -6.92 -4.56
C ILE A 172 20.95 -6.61 -5.51
N LYS A 173 21.73 -5.56 -5.28
CA LYS A 173 22.88 -5.18 -6.12
C LYS A 173 23.89 -6.31 -6.30
N ASP A 174 24.16 -7.07 -5.23
CA ASP A 174 25.19 -8.11 -5.22
C ASP A 174 24.72 -9.42 -5.87
N ASN A 175 23.39 -9.66 -5.99
CA ASN A 175 22.87 -10.97 -6.39
C ASN A 175 21.94 -10.94 -7.60
N ILE A 176 21.43 -9.78 -8.02
CA ILE A 176 20.53 -9.68 -9.17
C ILE A 176 21.32 -9.71 -10.48
N MET A 177 20.85 -10.50 -11.45
CA MET A 177 21.47 -10.64 -12.76
C MET A 177 20.68 -9.97 -13.89
N CYS A 178 19.35 -9.83 -13.73
CA CYS A 178 18.53 -9.15 -14.71
C CYS A 178 18.73 -7.62 -14.63
N PRO A 179 18.42 -6.86 -15.69
CA PRO A 179 18.45 -5.40 -15.65
C PRO A 179 17.50 -4.85 -14.59
N TYR A 180 17.96 -3.96 -13.74
CA TYR A 180 17.14 -3.39 -12.66
C TYR A 180 17.42 -1.91 -12.41
N GLU A 181 16.49 -1.27 -11.73
CA GLU A 181 16.65 0.08 -11.17
C GLU A 181 15.83 0.22 -9.88
N PHE A 182 16.17 1.21 -9.08
CA PHE A 182 15.38 1.63 -7.94
C PHE A 182 14.58 2.88 -8.31
N ALA A 183 13.32 2.93 -7.94
CA ALA A 183 12.48 4.10 -8.17
C ALA A 183 13.07 5.34 -7.47
N PRO A 184 13.03 6.51 -8.10
CA PRO A 184 13.50 7.75 -7.48
C PRO A 184 12.67 8.10 -6.24
N ALA A 185 13.25 8.89 -5.32
CA ALA A 185 12.70 9.15 -3.99
C ALA A 185 11.23 9.60 -3.98
N HIS A 186 10.81 10.42 -4.96
CA HIS A 186 9.44 10.94 -5.04
C HIS A 186 8.40 9.90 -5.49
N LEU A 187 8.82 8.75 -6.02
CA LEU A 187 7.97 7.63 -6.43
C LEU A 187 8.14 6.40 -5.55
N SER A 188 9.12 6.42 -4.63
CA SER A 188 9.58 5.23 -3.90
C SER A 188 8.78 4.92 -2.63
N THR A 189 7.86 5.78 -2.20
CA THR A 189 7.09 5.56 -0.96
C THR A 189 5.60 5.29 -1.25
N GLN A 190 4.94 4.71 -0.28
CA GLN A 190 3.49 4.56 -0.28
C GLN A 190 2.82 5.92 -0.35
N ARG A 191 1.75 6.05 -1.15
CA ARG A 191 1.03 7.30 -1.39
C ARG A 191 -0.48 7.09 -1.39
N ALA A 192 -1.19 7.99 -0.72
CA ALA A 192 -2.65 7.93 -0.69
C ALA A 192 -3.26 8.27 -2.07
N SER A 193 -2.61 9.12 -2.88
CA SER A 193 -3.05 9.36 -4.26
C SER A 193 -3.09 8.09 -5.10
N SER A 194 -2.06 7.24 -5.00
CA SER A 194 -2.01 5.95 -5.70
C SER A 194 -3.06 4.97 -5.17
N VAL A 195 -3.31 4.97 -3.85
CA VAL A 195 -4.41 4.22 -3.24
C VAL A 195 -5.75 4.67 -3.83
N GLY A 196 -5.99 5.99 -3.93
CA GLY A 196 -7.24 6.54 -4.46
C GLY A 196 -7.46 6.24 -5.93
N VAL A 197 -6.43 6.40 -6.76
CA VAL A 197 -6.50 6.09 -8.21
C VAL A 197 -6.78 4.60 -8.43
N TYR A 198 -6.07 3.73 -7.71
CA TYR A 198 -6.29 2.30 -7.83
C TYR A 198 -7.65 1.87 -7.24
N ALA A 199 -8.10 2.53 -6.18
CA ALA A 199 -9.43 2.31 -5.60
C ALA A 199 -10.54 2.59 -6.62
N LYS A 200 -10.43 3.67 -7.42
CA LYS A 200 -11.39 3.96 -8.47
C LYS A 200 -11.47 2.83 -9.51
N TYR A 201 -10.31 2.34 -9.96
CA TYR A 201 -10.27 1.19 -10.86
C TYR A 201 -10.94 -0.06 -10.26
N LEU A 202 -10.66 -0.36 -8.98
CA LEU A 202 -11.27 -1.50 -8.29
C LEU A 202 -12.78 -1.31 -8.09
N TYR A 203 -13.21 -0.08 -7.80
CA TYR A 203 -14.62 0.27 -7.63
C TYR A 203 -15.41 0.03 -8.92
N ASP A 204 -14.87 0.48 -10.06
CA ASP A 204 -15.49 0.32 -11.37
C ASP A 204 -15.62 -1.17 -11.76
N LYS A 205 -14.69 -2.00 -11.27
CA LYS A 205 -14.65 -3.44 -11.55
C LYS A 205 -15.53 -4.27 -10.59
N ASN A 206 -15.52 -3.97 -9.30
CA ASN A 206 -16.05 -4.84 -8.24
C ASN A 206 -17.12 -4.16 -7.36
N GLY A 207 -17.31 -2.84 -7.47
CA GLY A 207 -18.10 -2.04 -6.54
C GLY A 207 -17.41 -1.81 -5.21
N ALA A 208 -18.12 -1.19 -4.27
CA ALA A 208 -17.66 -0.91 -2.91
C ALA A 208 -18.32 -1.83 -1.88
N LEU A 209 -17.68 -1.92 -0.70
CA LEU A 209 -18.13 -2.73 0.41
C LEU A 209 -18.72 -1.85 1.53
N ASP A 210 -19.47 -2.46 2.40
CA ASP A 210 -19.77 -1.87 3.70
C ASP A 210 -18.49 -1.82 4.55
N GLY A 211 -18.29 -0.72 5.30
CA GLY A 211 -17.12 -0.57 6.15
C GLY A 211 -16.91 -1.73 7.14
N ALA A 212 -17.97 -2.37 7.60
CA ALA A 212 -17.90 -3.53 8.49
C ALA A 212 -17.14 -4.71 7.86
N GLN A 213 -17.23 -4.87 6.54
CA GLN A 213 -16.60 -5.98 5.79
C GLN A 213 -15.11 -5.76 5.53
N ILE A 214 -14.61 -4.53 5.66
CA ILE A 214 -13.19 -4.23 5.42
C ILE A 214 -12.35 -4.77 6.58
N VAL A 215 -11.37 -5.60 6.25
CA VAL A 215 -10.41 -6.15 7.22
C VAL A 215 -9.00 -6.07 6.65
N PRO A 216 -7.97 -5.84 7.49
CA PRO A 216 -6.59 -5.89 7.04
C PRO A 216 -6.20 -7.28 6.53
N ASN A 217 -5.41 -7.31 5.46
CA ASN A 217 -4.81 -8.53 4.93
C ASN A 217 -3.41 -8.73 5.56
N TYR A 218 -3.28 -9.72 6.43
CA TYR A 218 -2.05 -10.04 7.11
C TYR A 218 -1.36 -11.24 6.45
N LEU A 219 -0.31 -11.00 5.67
CA LEU A 219 0.52 -12.08 5.10
C LEU A 219 1.43 -12.74 6.14
N ARG A 220 1.58 -12.13 7.31
CA ARG A 220 2.35 -12.68 8.44
C ARG A 220 1.51 -12.61 9.71
N PRO A 221 1.45 -13.68 10.50
CA PRO A 221 0.79 -13.64 11.81
C PRO A 221 1.42 -12.57 12.71
N SER A 222 0.63 -12.01 13.61
CA SER A 222 1.13 -11.04 14.60
C SER A 222 2.26 -11.64 15.46
N GLN A 223 3.05 -10.78 16.08
CA GLN A 223 4.10 -11.25 16.99
C GLN A 223 3.53 -12.08 18.16
N ALA A 224 2.35 -11.71 18.66
CA ALA A 224 1.66 -12.43 19.71
C ALA A 224 1.25 -13.85 19.25
N GLU A 225 0.62 -13.97 18.09
CA GLU A 225 0.21 -15.27 17.53
C GLU A 225 1.41 -16.20 17.30
N ARG A 226 2.55 -15.68 16.83
CA ARG A 226 3.78 -16.45 16.65
C ARG A 226 4.34 -16.96 17.96
N LEU A 227 4.39 -16.11 19.00
CA LEU A 227 4.88 -16.49 20.32
C LEU A 227 3.95 -17.51 21.00
N PHE A 228 2.66 -17.49 20.73
CA PHE A 228 1.72 -18.51 21.20
C PHE A 228 1.94 -19.84 20.48
N GLY A 229 2.08 -19.84 19.14
CA GLY A 229 2.33 -21.07 18.37
C GLY A 229 3.65 -21.75 18.74
N GLU A 230 4.73 -20.96 18.97
CA GLU A 230 6.02 -21.50 19.42
C GLU A 230 5.93 -22.18 20.82
N LYS A 231 5.06 -21.71 21.71
CA LYS A 231 4.83 -22.31 23.04
C LYS A 231 3.99 -23.58 23.00
N GLU A 232 3.09 -23.73 22.03
CA GLU A 232 2.30 -24.95 21.84
C GLU A 232 3.12 -26.08 21.19
N CYS A 233 4.08 -25.77 20.33
CA CYS A 233 5.00 -26.75 19.75
C CYS A 233 6.09 -27.27 20.73
N GLN A 234 6.26 -26.64 21.90
CA GLN A 234 7.22 -27.04 22.93
C GLN A 234 6.58 -27.85 24.09
N LYS A 235 5.30 -28.14 24.01
CA LYS A 235 4.56 -29.04 24.91
C LYS A 235 4.27 -30.38 24.24
#